data_4616e8afcad595fb37ce0b56f98cb29d
#
_entry.id   4616e8afcad595fb37ce0b56f98cb29d
#
_cell.length_a   1.000
_cell.length_b   1.000
_cell.length_c   1.000
_cell.angle_alpha   90.00
_cell.angle_beta   90.00
_cell.angle_gamma   90.00
#
_symmetry.space_group_name_H-M   'P 1'
#
loop_
_entity.id
_entity.type
_entity.pdbx_description
1 polymer ?
#
loop_
_entity_poly.entity_id
_entity_poly.type
_entity_poly.pdbx_seq_one_letter_code
_entity_poly.pdbx_strand_id
1 'polypeptide(L)'
;MNPRRLSPLVRLVLVMLVGFALRPVGAAEAGWKAGTATVDITPVQPQWMSGYGGRTKPAEGTLHPLYVRVLALEDAGGHRAVVLATDLLGIPQSVYDNVSARLERAFGLKRDQIMIHASHSHCTPVLRHHLYDAYPLPDSQRPVIEKFSSELEAKIERTVGEAFGRLAPATLAAGQGVTRFAVNRRNNPEAGVPGLIQSGALKGPVDHDVPVLSVTGADGKLKAVVFGYACHNTVLSFYQWAGDYAGFAQNALERSHPGAVALFFMGCGADQNPLPRREVHLAERYGHMLAAAVEEVLLQQPAPLAPRLRTAHDFATLKLGEAPTREELEKGAKEKPSTLQRWSARLLGEMEAGKPFARSYRYPVQVWQLGGSQLWIALGGEVVVDYALRFKGEFGRGTWVAGYANDVMAYIPSKRVLDEDKPPRAPGRSGYEGNTSMYVYGQPAHRWADDVEFTIATSVQKLVGQVRAPAAR
;
A
#
# COMPACT_ATOMS: atom_id res chain seq x y z
N MET A 1 -100.58 -24.96 19.25
CA MET A 1 -99.80 -24.00 18.52
C MET A 1 -98.32 -24.43 18.52
N ASN A 2 -97.71 -24.49 17.39
CA ASN A 2 -96.57 -25.21 16.97
C ASN A 2 -95.20 -24.84 17.61
N PRO A 3 -94.38 -25.73 18.11
CA PRO A 3 -92.93 -25.39 18.39
C PRO A 3 -92.10 -25.84 17.21
N ARG A 4 -91.32 -24.87 16.69
CA ARG A 4 -90.38 -25.10 15.61
C ARG A 4 -89.10 -25.81 16.16
N ARG A 5 -88.68 -26.86 15.46
CA ARG A 5 -87.45 -27.60 15.67
C ARG A 5 -86.25 -26.79 15.27
N LEU A 6 -85.19 -26.76 16.11
CA LEU A 6 -83.84 -26.29 15.77
C LEU A 6 -82.91 -27.53 15.64
N SER A 7 -82.30 -27.69 14.49
CA SER A 7 -81.33 -28.71 14.13
C SER A 7 -79.91 -28.36 14.71
N PRO A 8 -79.12 -29.34 15.17
CA PRO A 8 -77.78 -29.09 15.63
C PRO A 8 -76.74 -29.12 14.48
N LEU A 9 -76.09 -28.00 14.26
CA LEU A 9 -74.92 -27.91 13.39
C LEU A 9 -73.69 -28.49 14.14
N VAL A 10 -73.21 -29.65 13.65
CA VAL A 10 -71.90 -30.22 14.03
C VAL A 10 -70.82 -29.35 13.41
N ARG A 11 -70.07 -28.62 14.25
CA ARG A 11 -68.83 -27.95 13.83
C ARG A 11 -67.69 -28.95 13.86
N LEU A 12 -67.24 -29.38 12.68
CA LEU A 12 -65.98 -30.11 12.48
C LEU A 12 -64.82 -29.13 12.59
N VAL A 13 -64.07 -29.17 13.70
CA VAL A 13 -62.81 -28.39 13.84
C VAL A 13 -61.71 -29.20 13.19
N LEU A 14 -61.29 -28.79 12.00
CA LEU A 14 -60.10 -29.31 11.32
C LEU A 14 -58.85 -28.74 11.96
N VAL A 15 -58.14 -29.51 12.81
CA VAL A 15 -56.84 -29.13 13.37
C VAL A 15 -55.81 -29.38 12.28
N MET A 16 -55.37 -28.34 11.57
CA MET A 16 -54.16 -28.37 10.72
C MET A 16 -52.92 -28.47 11.62
N LEU A 17 -52.34 -29.64 11.75
CA LEU A 17 -50.99 -29.85 12.23
C LEU A 17 -50.02 -29.28 11.17
N VAL A 18 -49.59 -28.04 11.34
CA VAL A 18 -48.44 -27.51 10.60
C VAL A 18 -47.20 -28.20 11.15
N GLY A 19 -46.77 -29.24 10.45
CA GLY A 19 -45.49 -29.87 10.69
C GLY A 19 -44.37 -28.85 10.42
N PHE A 20 -43.79 -28.26 11.46
CA PHE A 20 -42.50 -27.59 11.37
C PHE A 20 -41.47 -28.65 11.01
N ALA A 21 -41.19 -28.84 9.71
CA ALA A 21 -40.02 -29.55 9.27
C ALA A 21 -38.82 -28.77 9.80
N LEU A 22 -38.19 -29.22 10.87
CA LEU A 22 -36.84 -28.83 11.29
C LEU A 22 -35.94 -29.10 10.08
N ARG A 23 -35.67 -28.03 9.29
CA ARG A 23 -34.56 -28.09 8.33
C ARG A 23 -33.33 -28.46 9.14
N PRO A 24 -32.56 -29.49 8.73
CA PRO A 24 -31.26 -29.72 9.33
C PRO A 24 -30.51 -28.38 9.25
N VAL A 25 -29.98 -27.90 10.38
CA VAL A 25 -29.02 -26.81 10.41
C VAL A 25 -27.88 -27.27 9.52
N GLY A 26 -27.94 -26.89 8.25
CA GLY A 26 -26.87 -27.20 7.29
C GLY A 26 -25.57 -26.72 7.94
N ALA A 27 -24.54 -27.55 7.84
CA ALA A 27 -23.20 -27.15 8.25
C ALA A 27 -22.99 -25.71 7.75
N ALA A 28 -22.74 -24.80 8.67
CA ALA A 28 -22.57 -23.37 8.34
C ALA A 28 -21.59 -23.32 7.16
N GLU A 29 -22.04 -22.81 6.00
CA GLU A 29 -21.14 -22.69 4.84
C GLU A 29 -19.85 -22.04 5.35
N ALA A 30 -18.72 -22.70 5.06
CA ALA A 30 -17.44 -22.20 5.51
C ALA A 30 -17.28 -20.77 5.00
N GLY A 31 -17.27 -19.80 5.93
CA GLY A 31 -17.18 -18.38 5.65
C GLY A 31 -15.72 -17.91 5.59
N TRP A 32 -15.54 -16.60 5.47
CA TRP A 32 -14.26 -16.00 5.76
C TRP A 32 -13.88 -16.21 7.23
N LYS A 33 -12.58 -16.37 7.49
CA LYS A 33 -12.00 -16.12 8.80
C LYS A 33 -11.00 -14.99 8.69
N ALA A 34 -11.00 -14.12 9.69
CA ALA A 34 -10.07 -13.01 9.77
C ALA A 34 -9.51 -12.88 11.18
N GLY A 35 -8.25 -12.47 11.27
CA GLY A 35 -7.58 -12.16 12.52
C GLY A 35 -6.66 -10.97 12.35
N THR A 36 -6.56 -10.12 13.38
CA THR A 36 -5.74 -8.91 13.36
C THR A 36 -4.73 -8.88 14.49
N ALA A 37 -3.59 -8.27 14.23
CA ALA A 37 -2.60 -7.95 15.24
C ALA A 37 -1.87 -6.65 14.87
N THR A 38 -1.34 -5.96 15.88
CA THR A 38 -0.60 -4.70 15.72
C THR A 38 0.62 -4.73 16.62
N VAL A 39 1.75 -4.21 16.12
CA VAL A 39 2.97 -4.04 16.93
C VAL A 39 3.55 -2.64 16.71
N ASP A 40 3.97 -2.02 17.81
CA ASP A 40 4.72 -0.77 17.79
C ASP A 40 6.16 -1.02 17.29
N ILE A 41 6.53 -0.25 16.26
CA ILE A 41 7.86 -0.28 15.63
C ILE A 41 8.60 1.06 15.79
N THR A 42 8.11 1.98 16.64
CA THR A 42 8.78 3.25 16.89
C THR A 42 10.20 3.00 17.40
N PRO A 43 11.22 3.60 16.79
CA PRO A 43 12.59 3.45 17.27
C PRO A 43 12.74 4.00 18.69
N VAL A 44 13.34 3.20 19.59
CA VAL A 44 13.62 3.61 20.98
C VAL A 44 14.93 4.41 21.09
N GLN A 45 15.79 4.33 20.09
CA GLN A 45 17.06 5.06 20.01
C GLN A 45 17.00 6.11 18.90
N PRO A 46 17.73 7.23 19.03
CA PRO A 46 17.85 8.20 17.96
C PRO A 46 18.38 7.54 16.67
N GLN A 47 17.56 7.53 15.63
CA GLN A 47 17.86 6.93 14.35
C GLN A 47 17.61 7.92 13.22
N TRP A 48 18.36 7.79 12.12
CA TRP A 48 18.17 8.62 10.94
C TRP A 48 16.80 8.43 10.32
N MET A 49 16.18 9.54 9.94
CA MET A 49 14.85 9.54 9.33
C MET A 49 14.95 9.46 7.81
N SER A 50 14.02 8.74 7.20
CA SER A 50 13.92 8.54 5.75
C SER A 50 13.09 9.64 5.05
N GLY A 51 13.13 9.66 3.71
CA GLY A 51 12.24 10.40 2.82
C GLY A 51 12.80 11.74 2.32
N TYR A 52 13.49 12.52 3.15
CA TYR A 52 14.04 13.80 2.73
C TYR A 52 15.56 13.80 2.74
N GLY A 53 16.19 13.97 1.54
CA GLY A 53 17.64 14.00 1.38
C GLY A 53 18.34 15.18 2.09
N GLY A 54 17.61 16.22 2.46
CA GLY A 54 18.13 17.36 3.21
C GLY A 54 18.22 17.17 4.73
N ARG A 55 17.94 15.97 5.26
CA ARG A 55 18.06 15.67 6.69
C ARG A 55 19.52 15.66 7.12
N THR A 56 19.80 16.27 8.27
CA THR A 56 21.15 16.46 8.81
C THR A 56 21.38 15.82 10.18
N LYS A 57 20.33 15.25 10.78
CA LYS A 57 20.38 14.65 12.12
C LYS A 57 19.33 13.54 12.28
N PRO A 58 19.46 12.66 13.29
CA PRO A 58 18.43 11.71 13.69
C PRO A 58 17.13 12.37 14.18
N ALA A 59 16.09 11.55 14.36
CA ALA A 59 14.83 11.98 14.98
C ALA A 59 15.04 12.46 16.42
N GLU A 60 14.22 13.43 16.84
CA GLU A 60 14.29 14.09 18.15
C GLU A 60 13.10 13.79 19.05
N GLY A 61 12.05 13.13 18.51
CA GLY A 61 10.83 12.84 19.25
C GLY A 61 9.81 12.05 18.45
N THR A 62 8.61 11.96 19.00
CA THR A 62 7.48 11.22 18.41
C THR A 62 6.21 12.05 18.53
N LEU A 63 5.59 12.33 17.38
CA LEU A 63 4.22 12.87 17.31
C LEU A 63 3.20 11.73 17.39
N HIS A 64 3.43 10.67 16.58
CA HIS A 64 2.67 9.42 16.62
C HIS A 64 3.61 8.23 16.71
N PRO A 65 3.30 7.19 17.51
CA PRO A 65 3.94 5.89 17.36
C PRO A 65 3.78 5.35 15.95
N LEU A 66 4.76 4.57 15.51
CA LEU A 66 4.76 3.88 14.21
C LEU A 66 4.37 2.42 14.40
N TYR A 67 3.57 1.88 13.49
CA TYR A 67 3.06 0.52 13.65
C TYR A 67 3.29 -0.37 12.41
N VAL A 68 3.36 -1.67 12.66
CA VAL A 68 2.97 -2.70 11.70
C VAL A 68 1.60 -3.22 12.12
N ARG A 69 0.64 -3.16 11.20
CA ARG A 69 -0.71 -3.69 11.35
C ARG A 69 -0.90 -4.86 10.41
N VAL A 70 -1.44 -5.96 10.90
CA VAL A 70 -1.60 -7.21 10.16
C VAL A 70 -3.06 -7.61 10.11
N LEU A 71 -3.54 -7.96 8.92
CA LEU A 71 -4.80 -8.66 8.69
C LEU A 71 -4.48 -10.03 8.09
N ALA A 72 -4.72 -11.09 8.83
CA ALA A 72 -4.69 -12.47 8.35
C ALA A 72 -6.08 -12.86 7.84
N LEU A 73 -6.15 -13.51 6.69
CA LEU A 73 -7.37 -13.98 6.05
C LEU A 73 -7.27 -15.50 5.78
N GLU A 74 -8.40 -16.20 5.95
CA GLU A 74 -8.59 -17.58 5.49
C GLU A 74 -9.93 -17.65 4.79
N ASP A 75 -9.95 -18.15 3.55
CA ASP A 75 -11.19 -18.33 2.79
C ASP A 75 -11.89 -19.67 3.11
N ALA A 76 -13.05 -19.91 2.52
CA ALA A 76 -13.82 -21.14 2.75
C ALA A 76 -13.08 -22.43 2.34
N GLY A 77 -12.12 -22.33 1.43
CA GLY A 77 -11.26 -23.43 0.99
C GLY A 77 -10.03 -23.66 1.88
N GLY A 78 -9.81 -22.82 2.90
CA GLY A 78 -8.63 -22.85 3.75
C GLY A 78 -7.40 -22.14 3.14
N HIS A 79 -7.57 -21.41 2.03
CA HIS A 79 -6.49 -20.61 1.47
C HIS A 79 -6.21 -19.41 2.38
N ARG A 80 -4.96 -19.26 2.84
CA ARG A 80 -4.53 -18.24 3.79
C ARG A 80 -3.72 -17.15 3.09
N ALA A 81 -3.89 -15.92 3.52
CA ALA A 81 -3.06 -14.81 3.10
C ALA A 81 -3.00 -13.73 4.17
N VAL A 82 -2.02 -12.83 4.06
CA VAL A 82 -1.83 -11.72 5.00
C VAL A 82 -1.63 -10.39 4.25
N VAL A 83 -2.29 -9.36 4.75
CA VAL A 83 -2.02 -7.96 4.42
C VAL A 83 -1.27 -7.34 5.59
N LEU A 84 -0.13 -6.73 5.30
CA LEU A 84 0.67 -5.97 6.25
C LEU A 84 0.66 -4.50 5.84
N ALA A 85 0.20 -3.62 6.71
CA ALA A 85 0.34 -2.18 6.57
C ALA A 85 1.44 -1.70 7.52
N THR A 86 2.43 -1.00 6.99
CA THR A 86 3.59 -0.54 7.77
C THR A 86 3.69 0.99 7.70
N ASP A 87 3.88 1.62 8.86
CA ASP A 87 4.18 3.05 8.93
C ASP A 87 5.67 3.27 8.63
N LEU A 88 6.06 3.04 7.37
CA LEU A 88 7.42 3.13 6.86
C LEU A 88 7.42 3.86 5.50
N LEU A 89 8.58 4.39 5.12
CA LEU A 89 8.77 5.02 3.80
C LEU A 89 8.62 4.00 2.67
N GLY A 90 9.20 2.85 2.83
CA GLY A 90 9.20 1.75 1.87
C GLY A 90 9.94 0.54 2.44
N ILE A 91 9.66 -0.60 1.91
CA ILE A 91 10.34 -1.85 2.26
C ILE A 91 11.41 -2.11 1.18
N PRO A 92 12.70 -2.16 1.50
CA PRO A 92 13.73 -2.51 0.52
C PRO A 92 13.74 -4.02 0.24
N GLN A 93 14.22 -4.42 -0.93
CA GLN A 93 14.25 -5.81 -1.39
C GLN A 93 14.80 -6.78 -0.34
N SER A 94 15.90 -6.41 0.35
CA SER A 94 16.51 -7.28 1.36
C SER A 94 15.59 -7.58 2.54
N VAL A 95 14.80 -6.61 2.99
CA VAL A 95 13.81 -6.80 4.06
C VAL A 95 12.60 -7.58 3.53
N TYR A 96 12.11 -7.26 2.33
CA TYR A 96 11.02 -8.01 1.69
C TYR A 96 11.36 -9.50 1.50
N ASP A 97 12.57 -9.81 1.01
CA ASP A 97 13.02 -11.19 0.82
C ASP A 97 13.14 -11.92 2.17
N ASN A 98 13.72 -11.28 3.19
CA ASN A 98 13.86 -11.87 4.52
C ASN A 98 12.50 -12.12 5.18
N VAL A 99 11.60 -11.15 5.16
CA VAL A 99 10.24 -11.30 5.72
C VAL A 99 9.50 -12.43 5.01
N SER A 100 9.52 -12.45 3.67
CA SER A 100 8.87 -13.51 2.89
C SER A 100 9.41 -14.90 3.27
N ALA A 101 10.74 -15.05 3.36
CA ALA A 101 11.36 -16.33 3.74
C ALA A 101 11.03 -16.75 5.18
N ARG A 102 10.93 -15.80 6.13
CA ARG A 102 10.49 -16.06 7.51
C ARG A 102 9.06 -16.56 7.56
N LEU A 103 8.15 -15.87 6.86
CA LEU A 103 6.71 -16.21 6.84
C LEU A 103 6.45 -17.54 6.11
N GLU A 104 7.24 -17.86 5.09
CA GLU A 104 7.19 -19.17 4.42
C GLU A 104 7.62 -20.29 5.38
N ARG A 105 8.73 -20.13 6.09
CA ARG A 105 9.20 -21.14 7.07
C ARG A 105 8.26 -21.32 8.25
N ALA A 106 7.71 -20.21 8.78
CA ALA A 106 6.90 -20.27 10.00
C ALA A 106 5.45 -20.68 9.74
N PHE A 107 4.88 -20.32 8.59
CA PHE A 107 3.44 -20.44 8.32
C PHE A 107 3.11 -21.08 6.97
N GLY A 108 4.10 -21.45 6.16
CA GLY A 108 3.90 -22.03 4.82
C GLY A 108 3.38 -21.03 3.78
N LEU A 109 3.47 -19.72 4.07
CA LEU A 109 2.98 -18.68 3.16
C LEU A 109 3.94 -18.48 1.99
N LYS A 110 3.41 -18.57 0.77
CA LYS A 110 4.13 -18.18 -0.44
C LYS A 110 4.06 -16.67 -0.67
N ARG A 111 4.89 -16.12 -1.56
CA ARG A 111 4.92 -14.67 -1.85
C ARG A 111 3.58 -14.12 -2.33
N ASP A 112 2.83 -14.88 -3.11
CA ASP A 112 1.50 -14.50 -3.57
C ASP A 112 0.46 -14.35 -2.45
N GLN A 113 0.73 -14.94 -1.29
CA GLN A 113 -0.11 -14.88 -0.08
C GLN A 113 0.33 -13.78 0.91
N ILE A 114 1.42 -13.06 0.62
CA ILE A 114 1.98 -12.01 1.47
C ILE A 114 1.94 -10.69 0.71
N MET A 115 1.16 -9.72 1.18
CA MET A 115 1.09 -8.38 0.59
C MET A 115 1.50 -7.35 1.64
N ILE A 116 2.64 -6.70 1.41
CA ILE A 116 3.20 -5.71 2.33
C ILE A 116 3.02 -4.32 1.74
N HIS A 117 2.43 -3.41 2.49
CA HIS A 117 2.25 -2.02 2.12
C HIS A 117 3.05 -1.11 3.03
N ALA A 118 3.72 -0.11 2.45
CA ALA A 118 4.29 1.01 3.15
C ALA A 118 3.36 2.23 3.04
N SER A 119 3.16 2.95 4.13
CA SER A 119 2.39 4.20 4.13
C SER A 119 3.10 5.34 3.40
N HIS A 120 4.40 5.17 3.16
CA HIS A 120 5.29 6.16 2.57
C HIS A 120 5.40 7.47 3.38
N SER A 121 5.18 7.43 4.70
CA SER A 121 5.46 8.58 5.54
C SER A 121 6.95 8.91 5.53
N HIS A 122 7.28 10.19 5.31
CA HIS A 122 8.64 10.71 5.35
C HIS A 122 9.13 11.03 6.77
N CYS A 123 8.37 10.62 7.78
CA CYS A 123 8.71 10.76 9.20
C CYS A 123 8.96 9.41 9.86
N THR A 124 9.69 8.51 9.19
CA THR A 124 9.92 7.13 9.57
C THR A 124 11.40 6.76 9.50
N PRO A 125 11.86 5.68 10.15
CA PRO A 125 13.27 5.32 10.18
C PRO A 125 13.80 4.84 8.82
N VAL A 126 15.10 5.08 8.59
CA VAL A 126 15.83 4.46 7.47
C VAL A 126 15.96 2.97 7.74
N LEU A 127 15.70 2.15 6.71
CA LEU A 127 15.93 0.71 6.73
C LEU A 127 17.24 0.32 6.06
N ARG A 128 17.72 -0.87 6.36
CA ARG A 128 18.93 -1.49 5.78
C ARG A 128 18.91 -1.44 4.25
N HIS A 129 19.96 -0.93 3.65
CA HIS A 129 20.16 -0.79 2.19
C HIS A 129 19.10 0.08 1.49
N HIS A 130 18.42 0.97 2.23
CA HIS A 130 17.39 1.83 1.65
C HIS A 130 17.84 3.28 1.64
N LEU A 131 17.96 3.87 0.45
CA LEU A 131 18.28 5.29 0.25
C LEU A 131 19.60 5.76 0.90
N TYR A 132 20.59 4.90 1.02
CA TYR A 132 21.84 5.26 1.71
C TYR A 132 22.58 6.42 1.04
N ASP A 133 22.53 6.51 -0.29
CA ASP A 133 23.13 7.64 -1.02
C ASP A 133 22.34 8.93 -0.85
N ALA A 134 21.05 8.86 -0.48
CA ALA A 134 20.22 10.03 -0.26
C ALA A 134 20.66 10.85 0.98
N TYR A 135 21.29 10.20 1.97
CA TYR A 135 21.56 10.80 3.27
C TYR A 135 23.06 10.90 3.56
N PRO A 136 23.53 11.96 4.23
CA PRO A 136 24.87 12.02 4.80
C PRO A 136 24.94 11.20 6.11
N LEU A 137 24.74 9.88 6.00
CA LEU A 137 24.68 8.97 7.14
C LEU A 137 26.05 8.87 7.83
N PRO A 138 26.17 9.21 9.12
CA PRO A 138 27.36 8.88 9.90
C PRO A 138 27.53 7.37 10.02
N ASP A 139 28.75 6.87 10.06
CA ASP A 139 29.03 5.44 10.19
C ASP A 139 28.40 4.82 11.45
N SER A 140 28.27 5.62 12.53
CA SER A 140 27.61 5.20 13.76
C SER A 140 26.11 4.86 13.60
N GLN A 141 25.45 5.36 12.55
CA GLN A 141 24.04 5.04 12.28
C GLN A 141 23.83 3.69 11.58
N ARG A 142 24.85 3.18 10.87
CA ARG A 142 24.73 1.89 10.15
C ARG A 142 24.38 0.71 11.07
N PRO A 143 25.08 0.47 12.20
CA PRO A 143 24.71 -0.59 13.13
C PRO A 143 23.30 -0.42 13.73
N VAL A 144 22.87 0.83 13.98
CA VAL A 144 21.53 1.12 14.51
C VAL A 144 20.46 0.73 13.50
N ILE A 145 20.65 1.09 12.22
CA ILE A 145 19.76 0.76 11.11
C ILE A 145 19.69 -0.75 10.87
N GLU A 146 20.82 -1.44 10.90
CA GLU A 146 20.90 -2.90 10.75
C GLU A 146 20.13 -3.63 11.87
N LYS A 147 20.36 -3.22 13.13
CA LYS A 147 19.68 -3.79 14.28
C LYS A 147 18.17 -3.56 14.18
N PHE A 148 17.75 -2.33 13.92
CA PHE A 148 16.33 -1.98 13.76
C PHE A 148 15.66 -2.81 12.66
N SER A 149 16.32 -2.96 11.49
CA SER A 149 15.77 -3.73 10.38
C SER A 149 15.60 -5.21 10.72
N SER A 150 16.57 -5.79 11.44
CA SER A 150 16.50 -7.18 11.88
C SER A 150 15.44 -7.42 12.94
N GLU A 151 15.27 -6.48 13.88
CA GLU A 151 14.20 -6.51 14.89
C GLU A 151 12.81 -6.33 14.26
N LEU A 152 12.69 -5.47 13.23
CA LEU A 152 11.47 -5.28 12.45
C LEU A 152 11.02 -6.58 11.79
N GLU A 153 11.95 -7.29 11.12
CA GLU A 153 11.67 -8.58 10.47
C GLU A 153 11.13 -9.62 11.48
N ALA A 154 11.73 -9.68 12.67
CA ALA A 154 11.29 -10.58 13.74
C ALA A 154 9.94 -10.14 14.36
N LYS A 155 9.70 -8.83 14.49
CA LYS A 155 8.41 -8.29 14.95
C LYS A 155 7.30 -8.63 13.96
N ILE A 156 7.54 -8.48 12.65
CA ILE A 156 6.57 -8.83 11.60
C ILE A 156 6.19 -10.31 11.69
N GLU A 157 7.17 -11.22 11.73
CA GLU A 157 6.91 -12.67 11.84
C GLU A 157 6.02 -13.00 13.03
N ARG A 158 6.35 -12.48 14.22
CA ARG A 158 5.59 -12.69 15.45
C ARG A 158 4.16 -12.13 15.34
N THR A 159 4.01 -10.92 14.80
CA THR A 159 2.71 -10.27 14.67
C THR A 159 1.81 -11.00 13.67
N VAL A 160 2.37 -11.56 12.60
CA VAL A 160 1.63 -12.44 11.67
C VAL A 160 1.16 -13.70 12.39
N GLY A 161 2.01 -14.31 13.24
CA GLY A 161 1.62 -15.46 14.07
C GLY A 161 0.47 -15.14 15.02
N GLU A 162 0.50 -13.95 15.66
CA GLU A 162 -0.58 -13.49 16.52
C GLU A 162 -1.89 -13.28 15.74
N ALA A 163 -1.81 -12.70 14.54
CA ALA A 163 -2.98 -12.52 13.68
C ALA A 163 -3.59 -13.86 13.26
N PHE A 164 -2.78 -14.85 12.89
CA PHE A 164 -3.26 -16.21 12.61
C PHE A 164 -3.86 -16.89 13.84
N GLY A 165 -3.29 -16.69 15.02
CA GLY A 165 -3.84 -17.21 16.28
C GLY A 165 -5.20 -16.61 16.67
N ARG A 166 -5.58 -15.48 16.05
CA ARG A 166 -6.87 -14.78 16.27
C ARG A 166 -7.87 -14.98 15.13
N LEU A 167 -7.62 -15.88 14.19
CA LEU A 167 -8.58 -16.19 13.11
C LEU A 167 -9.93 -16.60 13.69
N ALA A 168 -10.97 -15.87 13.33
CA ALA A 168 -12.35 -16.11 13.76
C ALA A 168 -13.30 -15.83 12.57
N PRO A 169 -14.52 -16.40 12.58
CA PRO A 169 -15.51 -16.16 11.55
C PRO A 169 -15.76 -14.67 11.32
N ALA A 170 -15.77 -14.28 10.06
CA ALA A 170 -15.93 -12.89 9.64
C ALA A 170 -16.69 -12.79 8.31
N THR A 171 -17.18 -11.59 8.02
CA THR A 171 -17.67 -11.18 6.70
C THR A 171 -16.77 -10.10 6.15
N LEU A 172 -16.50 -10.18 4.85
CA LEU A 172 -15.75 -9.16 4.12
C LEU A 172 -16.67 -8.44 3.14
N ALA A 173 -16.51 -7.12 3.04
CA ALA A 173 -17.22 -6.34 2.04
C ALA A 173 -16.30 -5.26 1.45
N ALA A 174 -16.48 -4.96 0.17
CA ALA A 174 -15.66 -4.00 -0.56
C ALA A 174 -16.49 -2.83 -1.09
N GLY A 175 -15.94 -1.63 -0.99
CA GLY A 175 -16.53 -0.40 -1.50
C GLY A 175 -15.47 0.61 -1.90
N GLN A 176 -15.93 1.77 -2.37
CA GLN A 176 -15.05 2.84 -2.83
C GLN A 176 -15.67 4.20 -2.52
N GLY A 177 -14.94 5.01 -1.78
CA GLY A 177 -15.24 6.42 -1.49
C GLY A 177 -14.38 7.35 -2.35
N VAL A 178 -14.45 8.64 -2.04
CA VAL A 178 -13.70 9.70 -2.73
C VAL A 178 -13.24 10.76 -1.74
N THR A 179 -11.98 11.18 -1.81
CA THR A 179 -11.50 12.41 -1.16
C THR A 179 -10.60 13.20 -2.11
N ARG A 180 -10.43 14.53 -1.92
CA ARG A 180 -9.87 15.41 -2.97
C ARG A 180 -8.78 16.34 -2.46
N PHE A 181 -7.76 15.81 -1.78
CA PHE A 181 -6.61 16.63 -1.38
C PHE A 181 -5.31 16.30 -2.14
N ALA A 182 -5.30 15.24 -2.96
CA ALA A 182 -4.18 14.92 -3.82
C ALA A 182 -4.11 15.89 -5.01
N VAL A 183 -2.93 16.45 -5.25
CA VAL A 183 -2.65 17.36 -6.36
C VAL A 183 -1.48 16.83 -7.17
N ASN A 184 -1.64 16.73 -8.50
CA ASN A 184 -0.53 16.34 -9.36
C ASN A 184 0.59 17.39 -9.30
N ARG A 185 1.76 17.02 -8.74
CA ARG A 185 2.88 17.94 -8.49
C ARG A 185 3.68 18.26 -9.76
N ARG A 186 3.56 17.45 -10.81
CA ARG A 186 4.26 17.68 -12.08
C ARG A 186 3.64 18.82 -12.89
N ASN A 187 2.35 19.09 -12.70
CA ASN A 187 1.60 20.08 -13.47
C ASN A 187 1.21 21.32 -12.66
N ASN A 188 1.39 21.31 -11.33
CA ASN A 188 0.97 22.38 -10.44
C ASN A 188 2.14 22.74 -9.50
N PRO A 189 2.85 23.87 -9.73
CA PRO A 189 3.88 24.35 -8.83
C PRO A 189 3.31 24.58 -7.42
N GLU A 190 3.98 24.05 -6.38
CA GLU A 190 3.49 24.03 -5.00
C GLU A 190 3.02 25.40 -4.50
N ALA A 191 3.79 26.45 -4.75
CA ALA A 191 3.45 27.82 -4.32
C ALA A 191 2.17 28.38 -4.93
N GLY A 192 1.78 27.92 -6.14
CA GLY A 192 0.58 28.36 -6.85
C GLY A 192 -0.68 27.56 -6.50
N VAL A 193 -0.54 26.43 -5.84
CA VAL A 193 -1.66 25.47 -5.61
C VAL A 193 -2.85 26.08 -4.87
N PRO A 194 -2.72 26.92 -3.82
CA PRO A 194 -3.88 27.51 -3.17
C PRO A 194 -4.75 28.34 -4.13
N GLY A 195 -4.15 29.16 -5.00
CA GLY A 195 -4.87 29.92 -6.02
C GLY A 195 -5.46 29.03 -7.12
N LEU A 196 -4.77 27.96 -7.52
CA LEU A 196 -5.28 27.00 -8.50
C LEU A 196 -6.48 26.19 -7.97
N ILE A 197 -6.49 25.86 -6.68
CA ILE A 197 -7.65 25.23 -6.02
C ILE A 197 -8.83 26.20 -6.04
N GLN A 198 -8.62 27.48 -5.63
CA GLN A 198 -9.67 28.48 -5.56
C GLN A 198 -10.30 28.76 -6.92
N SER A 199 -9.50 28.77 -7.99
CA SER A 199 -9.96 29.02 -9.36
C SER A 199 -10.45 27.75 -10.10
N GLY A 200 -10.31 26.56 -9.51
CA GLY A 200 -10.60 25.29 -10.18
C GLY A 200 -9.65 24.96 -11.34
N ALA A 201 -8.45 25.54 -11.36
CA ALA A 201 -7.50 25.45 -12.47
C ALA A 201 -6.37 24.42 -12.26
N LEU A 202 -6.52 23.49 -11.31
CA LEU A 202 -5.58 22.38 -11.14
C LEU A 202 -5.50 21.52 -12.42
N LYS A 203 -4.29 21.06 -12.74
CA LYS A 203 -3.99 20.31 -13.96
C LYS A 203 -3.36 18.97 -13.64
N GLY A 204 -3.34 18.09 -14.66
CA GLY A 204 -2.71 16.78 -14.62
C GLY A 204 -3.62 15.67 -14.10
N PRO A 205 -3.25 14.42 -14.36
CA PRO A 205 -4.03 13.27 -13.91
C PRO A 205 -3.93 13.12 -12.38
N VAL A 206 -5.05 12.72 -11.77
CA VAL A 206 -5.17 12.39 -10.33
C VAL A 206 -6.07 11.17 -10.15
N ASP A 207 -5.85 10.43 -9.06
CA ASP A 207 -6.74 9.38 -8.58
C ASP A 207 -7.23 9.75 -7.18
N HIS A 208 -8.50 10.12 -7.08
CA HIS A 208 -9.12 10.55 -5.82
C HIS A 208 -9.94 9.45 -5.16
N ASP A 209 -9.92 8.25 -5.70
CA ASP A 209 -10.65 7.11 -5.14
C ASP A 209 -10.07 6.67 -3.80
N VAL A 210 -10.96 6.27 -2.90
CA VAL A 210 -10.65 5.68 -1.60
C VAL A 210 -11.20 4.26 -1.58
N PRO A 211 -10.43 3.26 -2.00
CA PRO A 211 -10.81 1.86 -1.85
C PRO A 211 -10.92 1.46 -0.38
N VAL A 212 -11.95 0.66 -0.04
CA VAL A 212 -12.23 0.23 1.33
C VAL A 212 -12.62 -1.25 1.37
N LEU A 213 -11.90 -2.04 2.18
CA LEU A 213 -12.29 -3.38 2.59
C LEU A 213 -12.72 -3.34 4.05
N SER A 214 -13.96 -3.66 4.36
CA SER A 214 -14.42 -3.87 5.72
C SER A 214 -14.39 -5.34 6.11
N VAL A 215 -13.95 -5.61 7.34
CA VAL A 215 -13.94 -6.93 7.96
C VAL A 215 -14.78 -6.87 9.22
N THR A 216 -15.93 -7.54 9.23
CA THR A 216 -16.89 -7.55 10.34
C THR A 216 -16.91 -8.93 10.97
N GLY A 217 -16.78 -8.98 12.30
CA GLY A 217 -16.84 -10.22 13.06
C GLY A 217 -18.26 -10.77 13.18
N ALA A 218 -18.39 -12.00 13.67
CA ALA A 218 -19.68 -12.64 13.93
C ALA A 218 -20.56 -11.89 14.94
N ASP A 219 -19.95 -11.00 15.75
CA ASP A 219 -20.63 -10.09 16.70
C ASP A 219 -21.19 -8.83 16.04
N GLY A 220 -21.07 -8.70 14.71
CA GLY A 220 -21.49 -7.53 13.94
C GLY A 220 -20.58 -6.30 14.09
N LYS A 221 -19.48 -6.40 14.82
CA LYS A 221 -18.53 -5.29 15.02
C LYS A 221 -17.43 -5.29 13.95
N LEU A 222 -17.03 -4.11 13.52
CA LEU A 222 -15.85 -3.93 12.68
C LEU A 222 -14.61 -4.46 13.41
N LYS A 223 -13.85 -5.34 12.77
CA LYS A 223 -12.58 -5.91 13.27
C LYS A 223 -11.38 -5.32 12.55
N ALA A 224 -11.54 -5.01 11.28
CA ALA A 224 -10.54 -4.29 10.51
C ALA A 224 -11.18 -3.48 9.40
N VAL A 225 -10.50 -2.42 9.01
CA VAL A 225 -10.75 -1.69 7.77
C VAL A 225 -9.43 -1.52 7.03
N VAL A 226 -9.36 -2.00 5.79
CA VAL A 226 -8.22 -1.72 4.90
C VAL A 226 -8.67 -0.65 3.92
N PHE A 227 -7.90 0.42 3.81
CA PHE A 227 -8.24 1.54 2.95
C PHE A 227 -7.00 2.11 2.27
N GLY A 228 -7.19 2.75 1.11
CA GLY A 228 -6.09 3.30 0.33
C GLY A 228 -6.35 4.71 -0.15
N TYR A 229 -5.25 5.39 -0.51
CA TYR A 229 -5.30 6.69 -1.20
C TYR A 229 -4.04 6.94 -2.02
N ALA A 230 -4.19 7.53 -3.20
CA ALA A 230 -3.09 7.79 -4.12
C ALA A 230 -2.52 9.20 -3.92
N CYS A 231 -1.79 9.42 -2.83
CA CYS A 231 -1.17 10.72 -2.52
C CYS A 231 0.04 10.53 -1.62
N HIS A 232 1.18 11.15 -1.96
CA HIS A 232 2.38 11.14 -1.12
C HIS A 232 2.05 11.46 0.33
N ASN A 233 2.56 10.68 1.26
CA ASN A 233 2.38 10.88 2.69
C ASN A 233 3.47 11.84 3.23
N THR A 234 3.42 13.11 2.76
CA THR A 234 4.47 14.12 2.87
C THR A 234 3.98 15.49 3.31
N VAL A 235 2.95 15.53 4.15
CA VAL A 235 2.53 16.80 4.76
C VAL A 235 3.61 17.28 5.73
N LEU A 236 4.19 16.35 6.50
CA LEU A 236 5.16 16.64 7.56
C LEU A 236 6.62 16.52 7.07
N SER A 237 7.50 17.37 7.62
CA SER A 237 8.94 17.37 7.28
C SER A 237 9.87 17.63 8.48
N PHE A 238 9.33 17.62 9.70
CA PHE A 238 10.07 17.82 10.94
C PHE A 238 10.89 16.57 11.35
N TYR A 239 11.57 16.64 12.51
CA TYR A 239 12.41 15.57 13.05
C TYR A 239 11.72 14.74 14.15
N GLN A 240 10.42 14.41 13.97
CA GLN A 240 9.67 13.54 14.88
C GLN A 240 9.09 12.36 14.10
N TRP A 241 9.02 11.20 14.75
CA TRP A 241 8.31 10.04 14.19
C TRP A 241 6.83 10.35 14.04
N ALA A 242 6.26 10.04 12.89
CA ALA A 242 4.85 10.25 12.61
C ALA A 242 4.35 9.44 11.41
N GLY A 243 3.11 8.96 11.48
CA GLY A 243 2.42 8.33 10.36
C GLY A 243 1.92 9.31 9.30
N ASP A 244 2.19 10.65 9.45
CA ASP A 244 1.67 11.71 8.58
C ASP A 244 0.13 11.67 8.47
N TYR A 245 -0.50 12.12 7.37
CA TYR A 245 -1.96 12.12 7.23
C TYR A 245 -2.56 10.70 7.32
N ALA A 246 -1.86 9.68 6.84
CA ALA A 246 -2.34 8.30 6.94
C ALA A 246 -2.43 7.84 8.41
N GLY A 247 -1.43 8.20 9.25
CA GLY A 247 -1.47 7.93 10.69
C GLY A 247 -2.64 8.63 11.39
N PHE A 248 -2.93 9.88 11.03
CA PHE A 248 -4.10 10.58 11.55
C PHE A 248 -5.42 9.89 11.13
N ALA A 249 -5.52 9.42 9.86
CA ALA A 249 -6.70 8.70 9.39
C ALA A 249 -6.89 7.36 10.12
N GLN A 250 -5.82 6.57 10.26
CA GLN A 250 -5.84 5.31 10.99
C GLN A 250 -6.29 5.52 12.45
N ASN A 251 -5.69 6.49 13.14
CA ASN A 251 -6.05 6.82 14.52
C ASN A 251 -7.50 7.31 14.66
N ALA A 252 -8.02 8.06 13.67
CA ALA A 252 -9.41 8.51 13.68
C ALA A 252 -10.36 7.32 13.57
N LEU A 253 -10.13 6.42 12.62
CA LEU A 253 -10.94 5.21 12.41
C LEU A 253 -10.90 4.26 13.61
N GLU A 254 -9.72 4.03 14.19
CA GLU A 254 -9.57 3.17 15.39
C GLU A 254 -10.26 3.78 16.63
N ARG A 255 -10.33 5.12 16.73
CA ARG A 255 -11.12 5.79 17.77
C ARG A 255 -12.62 5.69 17.55
N SER A 256 -13.09 5.82 16.30
CA SER A 256 -14.52 5.68 15.95
C SER A 256 -15.01 4.24 16.11
N HIS A 257 -14.13 3.25 15.91
CA HIS A 257 -14.45 1.83 15.99
C HIS A 257 -13.53 1.10 16.99
N PRO A 258 -13.76 1.24 18.30
CA PRO A 258 -12.90 0.63 19.33
C PRO A 258 -12.77 -0.90 19.15
N GLY A 259 -11.53 -1.36 19.06
CA GLY A 259 -11.19 -2.77 18.81
C GLY A 259 -11.02 -3.14 17.34
N ALA A 260 -11.29 -2.24 16.41
CA ALA A 260 -10.92 -2.40 15.00
C ALA A 260 -9.46 -2.00 14.75
N VAL A 261 -8.84 -2.59 13.74
CA VAL A 261 -7.52 -2.23 13.23
C VAL A 261 -7.67 -1.56 11.86
N ALA A 262 -7.11 -0.36 11.71
CA ALA A 262 -7.16 0.42 10.47
C ALA A 262 -5.85 0.27 9.69
N LEU A 263 -5.88 -0.41 8.54
CA LEU A 263 -4.74 -0.68 7.70
C LEU A 263 -4.75 0.25 6.47
N PHE A 264 -3.75 1.10 6.34
CA PHE A 264 -3.59 1.97 5.17
C PHE A 264 -2.68 1.33 4.13
N PHE A 265 -3.05 1.44 2.84
CA PHE A 265 -2.15 1.18 1.73
C PHE A 265 -2.02 2.40 0.82
N MET A 266 -0.82 2.63 0.33
CA MET A 266 -0.54 3.71 -0.60
C MET A 266 -0.99 3.32 -2.00
N GLY A 267 -1.78 4.17 -2.66
CA GLY A 267 -2.10 4.05 -4.08
C GLY A 267 -0.94 4.50 -4.98
N CYS A 268 -1.18 4.64 -6.27
CA CYS A 268 -0.20 5.16 -7.22
C CYS A 268 -0.05 6.68 -7.07
N GLY A 269 0.63 7.10 -6.01
CA GLY A 269 0.72 8.51 -5.58
C GLY A 269 2.06 9.18 -5.86
N ALA A 270 2.96 8.58 -6.66
CA ALA A 270 4.32 9.07 -6.83
C ALA A 270 4.42 10.51 -7.37
N ASP A 271 3.50 10.92 -8.21
CA ASP A 271 3.42 12.26 -8.78
C ASP A 271 2.29 13.11 -8.17
N GLN A 272 1.72 12.69 -7.03
CA GLN A 272 0.65 13.40 -6.32
C GLN A 272 1.08 13.79 -4.91
N ASN A 273 0.94 15.08 -4.56
CA ASN A 273 1.24 15.61 -3.24
C ASN A 273 -0.01 16.12 -2.51
N PRO A 274 -0.05 16.04 -1.16
CA PRO A 274 -1.03 16.74 -0.35
C PRO A 274 -0.64 18.22 -0.25
N LEU A 275 -1.34 19.11 -0.94
CA LEU A 275 -0.98 20.53 -1.03
C LEU A 275 -2.17 21.43 -0.65
N PRO A 276 -1.95 22.44 0.21
CA PRO A 276 -0.68 22.86 0.87
C PRO A 276 -0.22 21.89 1.96
N ARG A 277 1.06 22.01 2.39
CA ARG A 277 1.68 21.10 3.35
C ARG A 277 2.68 21.80 4.26
N ARG A 278 3.32 21.07 5.19
CA ARG A 278 4.37 21.42 6.15
C ARG A 278 3.87 21.72 7.56
N GLU A 279 2.55 21.73 7.78
CA GLU A 279 1.95 22.02 9.08
C GLU A 279 1.22 20.80 9.64
N VAL A 280 1.30 20.59 10.97
CA VAL A 280 0.66 19.43 11.63
C VAL A 280 -0.85 19.47 11.44
N HIS A 281 -1.48 20.65 11.58
CA HIS A 281 -2.92 20.78 11.40
C HIS A 281 -3.41 20.42 10.00
N LEU A 282 -2.56 20.55 8.97
CA LEU A 282 -2.88 20.10 7.61
C LEU A 282 -2.84 18.57 7.50
N ALA A 283 -1.86 17.92 8.15
CA ALA A 283 -1.80 16.45 8.19
C ALA A 283 -3.02 15.88 8.92
N GLU A 284 -3.41 16.48 10.05
CA GLU A 284 -4.62 16.12 10.78
C GLU A 284 -5.88 16.31 9.93
N ARG A 285 -6.02 17.46 9.27
CA ARG A 285 -7.13 17.76 8.38
C ARG A 285 -7.25 16.73 7.26
N TYR A 286 -6.16 16.42 6.55
CA TYR A 286 -6.19 15.45 5.46
C TYR A 286 -6.47 14.03 5.96
N GLY A 287 -5.95 13.68 7.13
CA GLY A 287 -6.27 12.42 7.80
C GLY A 287 -7.76 12.29 8.11
N HIS A 288 -8.38 13.33 8.66
CA HIS A 288 -9.82 13.35 8.93
C HIS A 288 -10.66 13.33 7.64
N MET A 289 -10.23 14.01 6.57
CA MET A 289 -10.91 13.93 5.27
C MET A 289 -10.88 12.51 4.69
N LEU A 290 -9.75 11.82 4.82
CA LEU A 290 -9.61 10.43 4.38
C LEU A 290 -10.44 9.48 5.25
N ALA A 291 -10.41 9.63 6.58
CA ALA A 291 -11.23 8.84 7.50
C ALA A 291 -12.73 9.03 7.22
N ALA A 292 -13.18 10.27 6.98
CA ALA A 292 -14.56 10.55 6.65
C ALA A 292 -15.02 9.86 5.34
N ALA A 293 -14.15 9.81 4.32
CA ALA A 293 -14.46 9.08 3.09
C ALA A 293 -14.58 7.56 3.31
N VAL A 294 -13.78 7.00 4.23
CA VAL A 294 -13.90 5.59 4.65
C VAL A 294 -15.20 5.35 5.41
N GLU A 295 -15.53 6.21 6.37
CA GLU A 295 -16.79 6.13 7.15
C GLU A 295 -18.02 6.20 6.23
N GLU A 296 -18.00 7.06 5.22
CA GLU A 296 -19.08 7.14 4.24
C GLU A 296 -19.30 5.80 3.53
N VAL A 297 -18.22 5.11 3.12
CA VAL A 297 -18.33 3.77 2.51
C VAL A 297 -18.89 2.75 3.49
N LEU A 298 -18.46 2.77 4.76
CA LEU A 298 -18.96 1.85 5.79
C LEU A 298 -20.46 2.05 6.03
N LEU A 299 -20.93 3.30 6.05
CA LEU A 299 -22.36 3.64 6.21
C LEU A 299 -23.22 3.23 5.01
N GLN A 300 -22.66 3.24 3.79
CA GLN A 300 -23.36 2.83 2.57
C GLN A 300 -23.49 1.32 2.42
N GLN A 301 -23.01 0.53 3.38
CA GLN A 301 -23.02 -0.92 3.36
C GLN A 301 -22.33 -1.49 2.11
N PRO A 302 -21.00 -1.54 2.09
CA PRO A 302 -20.24 -1.99 0.94
C PRO A 302 -20.62 -3.43 0.50
N ALA A 303 -20.41 -3.75 -0.77
CA ALA A 303 -20.83 -5.01 -1.35
C ALA A 303 -20.13 -6.21 -0.69
N PRO A 304 -20.89 -7.22 -0.23
CA PRO A 304 -20.32 -8.40 0.42
C PRO A 304 -19.49 -9.23 -0.56
N LEU A 305 -18.39 -9.78 -0.07
CA LEU A 305 -17.47 -10.63 -0.82
C LEU A 305 -17.66 -12.10 -0.43
N ALA A 306 -17.93 -12.95 -1.43
CA ALA A 306 -17.98 -14.41 -1.22
C ALA A 306 -16.64 -14.90 -0.62
N PRO A 307 -16.65 -15.93 0.25
CA PRO A 307 -15.44 -16.39 0.94
C PRO A 307 -14.50 -17.19 0.02
N ARG A 308 -13.93 -16.49 -0.95
CA ARG A 308 -12.99 -17.01 -1.93
C ARG A 308 -11.88 -16.01 -2.19
N LEU A 309 -10.64 -16.43 -2.01
CA LEU A 309 -9.45 -15.65 -2.27
C LEU A 309 -8.61 -16.35 -3.35
N ARG A 310 -8.15 -15.58 -4.32
CA ARG A 310 -7.16 -16.03 -5.29
C ARG A 310 -6.00 -15.04 -5.30
N THR A 311 -4.81 -15.57 -5.29
CA THR A 311 -3.57 -14.80 -5.22
C THR A 311 -2.65 -15.22 -6.35
N ALA A 312 -1.95 -14.26 -6.93
CA ALA A 312 -0.90 -14.50 -7.91
C ALA A 312 0.22 -13.48 -7.74
N HIS A 313 1.44 -13.89 -7.95
CA HIS A 313 2.63 -13.05 -7.84
C HIS A 313 3.65 -13.48 -8.90
N ASP A 314 4.37 -12.51 -9.46
CA ASP A 314 5.51 -12.77 -10.34
C ASP A 314 6.53 -11.62 -10.19
N PHE A 315 7.72 -11.87 -10.67
CA PHE A 315 8.74 -10.82 -10.83
C PHE A 315 8.87 -10.45 -12.31
N ALA A 316 8.51 -9.22 -12.65
CA ALA A 316 8.83 -8.67 -13.95
C ALA A 316 10.32 -8.27 -14.00
N THR A 317 10.99 -8.54 -15.10
CA THR A 317 12.36 -8.07 -15.34
C THR A 317 12.33 -6.70 -15.97
N LEU A 318 12.49 -5.65 -15.17
CA LEU A 318 12.56 -4.27 -15.67
C LEU A 318 13.98 -3.95 -16.11
N LYS A 319 14.16 -3.53 -17.35
CA LYS A 319 15.46 -3.10 -17.84
C LYS A 319 15.80 -1.70 -17.34
N LEU A 320 17.03 -1.53 -16.89
CA LEU A 320 17.62 -0.22 -16.64
C LEU A 320 18.06 0.42 -17.97
N GLY A 321 18.03 1.74 -18.02
CA GLY A 321 18.62 2.49 -19.11
C GLY A 321 20.15 2.45 -19.09
N GLU A 322 20.78 3.36 -19.78
CA GLU A 322 22.24 3.43 -19.84
C GLU A 322 22.86 3.66 -18.46
N ALA A 323 23.90 2.92 -18.17
CA ALA A 323 24.70 3.15 -16.99
C ALA A 323 25.54 4.42 -17.15
N PRO A 324 25.89 5.11 -16.05
CA PRO A 324 26.77 6.26 -16.09
C PRO A 324 28.16 5.89 -16.59
N THR A 325 28.78 6.77 -17.36
CA THR A 325 30.17 6.64 -17.79
C THR A 325 31.13 6.92 -16.64
N ARG A 326 32.38 6.45 -16.77
CA ARG A 326 33.44 6.79 -15.81
C ARG A 326 33.60 8.33 -15.65
N GLU A 327 33.60 9.06 -16.78
CA GLU A 327 33.75 10.51 -16.78
C GLU A 327 32.62 11.21 -16.00
N GLU A 328 31.38 10.78 -16.19
CA GLU A 328 30.22 11.28 -15.45
C GLU A 328 30.34 11.02 -13.95
N LEU A 329 30.79 9.81 -13.55
CA LEU A 329 30.98 9.44 -12.16
C LEU A 329 32.14 10.21 -11.51
N GLU A 330 33.28 10.38 -12.21
CA GLU A 330 34.41 11.19 -11.72
C GLU A 330 34.03 12.65 -11.53
N LYS A 331 33.23 13.21 -12.44
CA LYS A 331 32.69 14.56 -12.31
C LYS A 331 31.75 14.66 -11.14
N GLY A 332 30.77 13.79 -11.04
CA GLY A 332 29.79 13.78 -9.96
C GLY A 332 30.41 13.58 -8.57
N ALA A 333 31.44 12.73 -8.45
CA ALA A 333 32.14 12.48 -7.19
C ALA A 333 32.92 13.70 -6.68
N LYS A 334 33.27 14.64 -7.54
CA LYS A 334 33.96 15.91 -7.21
C LYS A 334 33.00 17.05 -6.87
N GLU A 335 31.69 16.86 -7.04
CA GLU A 335 30.67 17.85 -6.70
C GLU A 335 30.65 18.12 -5.17
N LYS A 336 29.96 19.21 -4.79
CA LYS A 336 29.70 19.48 -3.38
C LYS A 336 28.91 18.32 -2.74
N PRO A 337 29.05 18.10 -1.42
CA PRO A 337 28.35 17.03 -0.74
C PRO A 337 26.85 17.06 -1.04
N SER A 338 26.37 16.02 -1.72
CA SER A 338 24.99 15.87 -2.19
C SER A 338 24.65 14.39 -2.39
N THR A 339 23.41 14.08 -2.65
CA THR A 339 23.00 12.72 -3.06
C THR A 339 23.73 12.27 -4.33
N LEU A 340 23.83 13.15 -5.33
CA LEU A 340 24.53 12.85 -6.58
C LEU A 340 26.03 12.55 -6.34
N GLN A 341 26.67 13.35 -5.48
CA GLN A 341 28.07 13.15 -5.13
C GLN A 341 28.29 11.77 -4.46
N ARG A 342 27.49 11.40 -3.48
CA ARG A 342 27.63 10.12 -2.77
C ARG A 342 27.34 8.92 -3.69
N TRP A 343 26.28 9.01 -4.50
CA TRP A 343 25.97 8.00 -5.53
C TRP A 343 27.09 7.82 -6.53
N SER A 344 27.65 8.93 -7.08
CA SER A 344 28.74 8.88 -8.04
C SER A 344 30.01 8.27 -7.42
N ALA A 345 30.37 8.68 -6.20
CA ALA A 345 31.54 8.14 -5.49
C ALA A 345 31.40 6.63 -5.23
N ARG A 346 30.22 6.17 -4.81
CA ARG A 346 29.95 4.75 -4.61
C ARG A 346 30.06 3.94 -5.90
N LEU A 347 29.40 4.38 -6.97
CA LEU A 347 29.44 3.67 -8.26
C LEU A 347 30.85 3.68 -8.87
N LEU A 348 31.59 4.79 -8.71
CA LEU A 348 32.99 4.83 -9.16
C LEU A 348 33.83 3.77 -8.43
N GLY A 349 33.70 3.67 -7.12
CA GLY A 349 34.37 2.64 -6.32
C GLY A 349 33.97 1.21 -6.70
N GLU A 350 32.69 0.96 -7.03
CA GLU A 350 32.21 -0.32 -7.54
C GLU A 350 32.84 -0.63 -8.92
N MET A 351 32.91 0.35 -9.82
CA MET A 351 33.56 0.21 -11.13
C MET A 351 35.05 -0.06 -11.00
N GLU A 352 35.75 0.64 -10.11
CA GLU A 352 37.18 0.42 -9.82
C GLU A 352 37.45 -0.97 -9.21
N ALA A 353 36.52 -1.48 -8.42
CA ALA A 353 36.54 -2.83 -7.90
C ALA A 353 36.17 -3.93 -8.92
N GLY A 354 35.91 -3.52 -10.18
CA GLY A 354 35.52 -4.45 -11.25
C GLY A 354 34.12 -5.05 -11.11
N LYS A 355 33.24 -4.46 -10.29
CA LYS A 355 31.87 -4.93 -10.12
C LYS A 355 31.02 -4.47 -11.31
N PRO A 356 30.35 -5.39 -12.03
CA PRO A 356 29.46 -5.00 -13.12
C PRO A 356 28.21 -4.32 -12.58
N PHE A 357 27.78 -3.26 -13.23
CA PHE A 357 26.48 -2.64 -12.92
C PHE A 357 25.33 -3.53 -13.37
N ALA A 358 24.28 -3.62 -12.53
CA ALA A 358 23.06 -4.29 -12.91
C ALA A 358 22.42 -3.61 -14.15
N ARG A 359 21.89 -4.43 -15.04
CA ARG A 359 21.21 -3.96 -16.27
C ARG A 359 19.70 -4.11 -16.20
N SER A 360 19.21 -4.73 -15.14
CA SER A 360 17.78 -4.95 -14.91
C SER A 360 17.51 -5.11 -13.43
N TYR A 361 16.25 -4.97 -13.08
CA TYR A 361 15.74 -5.15 -11.72
C TYR A 361 14.62 -6.18 -11.68
N ARG A 362 14.59 -7.00 -10.64
CA ARG A 362 13.56 -8.00 -10.35
C ARG A 362 12.38 -7.34 -9.62
N TYR A 363 11.41 -6.86 -10.38
CA TYR A 363 10.31 -6.03 -9.93
C TYR A 363 9.09 -6.87 -9.51
N PRO A 364 8.58 -6.76 -8.26
CA PRO A 364 7.43 -7.53 -7.81
C PRO A 364 6.12 -6.98 -8.38
N VAL A 365 5.31 -7.87 -8.92
CA VAL A 365 3.91 -7.62 -9.33
C VAL A 365 3.04 -8.65 -8.65
N GLN A 366 1.97 -8.20 -8.00
CA GLN A 366 1.06 -9.07 -7.28
C GLN A 366 -0.39 -8.71 -7.59
N VAL A 367 -1.25 -9.73 -7.68
CA VAL A 367 -2.68 -9.55 -7.95
C VAL A 367 -3.48 -10.47 -7.02
N TRP A 368 -4.43 -9.88 -6.31
CA TRP A 368 -5.42 -10.61 -5.53
C TRP A 368 -6.81 -10.43 -6.14
N GLN A 369 -7.63 -11.47 -6.06
CA GLN A 369 -9.06 -11.43 -6.34
C GLN A 369 -9.82 -11.92 -5.11
N LEU A 370 -10.57 -11.01 -4.48
CA LEU A 370 -11.41 -11.29 -3.33
C LEU A 370 -12.87 -11.45 -3.79
N GLY A 371 -13.56 -12.46 -3.28
CA GLY A 371 -14.97 -12.70 -3.55
C GLY A 371 -15.31 -12.99 -5.02
N GLY A 372 -14.31 -13.18 -5.87
CA GLY A 372 -14.51 -13.37 -7.30
C GLY A 372 -14.79 -12.08 -8.09
N SER A 373 -15.03 -10.97 -7.44
CA SER A 373 -15.37 -9.68 -8.05
C SER A 373 -14.31 -8.58 -7.81
N GLN A 374 -13.81 -8.45 -6.58
CA GLN A 374 -12.88 -7.40 -6.22
C GLN A 374 -11.45 -7.74 -6.66
N LEU A 375 -10.89 -6.95 -7.56
CA LEU A 375 -9.51 -7.06 -8.02
C LEU A 375 -8.63 -6.06 -7.26
N TRP A 376 -7.50 -6.53 -6.72
CA TRP A 376 -6.50 -5.71 -6.04
C TRP A 376 -5.13 -5.99 -6.66
N ILE A 377 -4.58 -5.00 -7.36
CA ILE A 377 -3.26 -5.01 -7.98
C ILE A 377 -2.30 -4.30 -7.05
N ALA A 378 -1.17 -4.93 -6.73
CA ALA A 378 -0.11 -4.37 -5.90
C ALA A 378 1.21 -4.33 -6.68
N LEU A 379 1.79 -3.14 -6.77
CA LEU A 379 2.97 -2.82 -7.54
C LEU A 379 4.08 -2.32 -6.61
N GLY A 380 5.31 -2.76 -6.85
CA GLY A 380 6.48 -2.25 -6.16
C GLY A 380 6.86 -0.83 -6.59
N GLY A 381 7.73 -0.19 -5.80
CA GLY A 381 8.25 1.14 -6.11
C GLY A 381 7.26 2.28 -5.92
N GLU A 382 7.73 3.49 -6.19
CA GLU A 382 6.92 4.72 -6.20
C GLU A 382 6.24 4.87 -7.56
N VAL A 383 5.02 4.36 -7.68
CA VAL A 383 4.27 4.24 -8.93
C VAL A 383 3.51 5.52 -9.24
N VAL A 384 3.65 6.09 -10.44
CA VAL A 384 2.89 7.26 -10.88
C VAL A 384 1.44 6.92 -11.17
N VAL A 385 0.56 7.93 -11.10
CA VAL A 385 -0.90 7.77 -11.19
C VAL A 385 -1.40 7.12 -12.48
N ASP A 386 -0.65 7.25 -13.57
CA ASP A 386 -1.02 6.67 -14.86
C ASP A 386 -1.32 5.17 -14.78
N TYR A 387 -0.62 4.41 -13.95
CA TYR A 387 -0.87 2.98 -13.76
C TYR A 387 -2.24 2.69 -13.14
N ALA A 388 -2.64 3.48 -12.14
CA ALA A 388 -3.96 3.34 -11.54
C ALA A 388 -5.05 3.63 -12.58
N LEU A 389 -4.93 4.73 -13.32
CA LEU A 389 -5.89 5.10 -14.36
C LEU A 389 -5.95 4.06 -15.48
N ARG A 390 -4.80 3.54 -15.91
CA ARG A 390 -4.70 2.49 -16.91
C ARG A 390 -5.43 1.22 -16.47
N PHE A 391 -5.10 0.68 -15.31
CA PHE A 391 -5.67 -0.61 -14.87
C PHE A 391 -7.14 -0.50 -14.47
N LYS A 392 -7.59 0.64 -13.96
CA LYS A 392 -9.03 0.94 -13.80
C LYS A 392 -9.75 1.01 -15.14
N GLY A 393 -9.10 1.53 -16.18
CA GLY A 393 -9.62 1.51 -17.55
C GLY A 393 -9.68 0.11 -18.15
N GLU A 394 -8.64 -0.71 -17.94
CA GLU A 394 -8.55 -2.07 -18.51
C GLU A 394 -9.43 -3.10 -17.80
N PHE A 395 -9.53 -3.04 -16.45
CA PHE A 395 -10.15 -4.10 -15.64
C PHE A 395 -11.44 -3.67 -14.95
N GLY A 396 -11.83 -2.41 -15.04
CA GLY A 396 -13.02 -1.83 -14.44
C GLY A 396 -12.68 -0.82 -13.34
N ARG A 397 -13.52 0.22 -13.19
CA ARG A 397 -13.31 1.33 -12.25
C ARG A 397 -13.17 0.91 -10.78
N GLY A 398 -13.78 -0.21 -10.40
CA GLY A 398 -13.67 -0.78 -9.04
C GLY A 398 -12.34 -1.49 -8.77
N THR A 399 -11.41 -1.57 -9.73
CA THR A 399 -10.08 -2.16 -9.51
C THR A 399 -9.26 -1.30 -8.56
N TRP A 400 -8.71 -1.92 -7.51
CA TRP A 400 -7.77 -1.25 -6.60
C TRP A 400 -6.36 -1.41 -7.10
N VAL A 401 -5.59 -0.32 -7.10
CA VAL A 401 -4.20 -0.31 -7.55
C VAL A 401 -3.34 0.33 -6.49
N ALA A 402 -2.55 -0.49 -5.80
CA ALA A 402 -1.56 -0.06 -4.83
C ALA A 402 -0.20 0.13 -5.51
N GLY A 403 0.49 1.19 -5.17
CA GLY A 403 1.94 1.32 -5.31
C GLY A 403 2.64 1.00 -3.97
N TYR A 404 3.94 1.22 -3.90
CA TYR A 404 4.73 1.10 -2.66
C TYR A 404 4.57 -0.26 -1.95
N ALA A 405 4.18 -1.27 -2.71
CA ALA A 405 3.93 -2.61 -2.18
C ALA A 405 5.16 -3.51 -2.31
N ASN A 406 5.36 -4.36 -1.33
CA ASN A 406 6.39 -5.39 -1.28
C ASN A 406 7.84 -4.85 -1.30
N ASP A 407 8.30 -4.24 -2.40
CA ASP A 407 9.66 -3.70 -2.54
C ASP A 407 9.59 -2.28 -3.15
N VAL A 408 10.27 -1.32 -2.53
CA VAL A 408 10.30 0.09 -2.97
C VAL A 408 11.73 0.46 -3.38
N MET A 409 12.06 0.18 -4.64
CA MET A 409 13.41 0.28 -5.19
C MET A 409 13.68 1.56 -5.96
N ALA A 410 12.66 2.24 -6.45
CA ALA A 410 12.76 3.46 -7.26
C ALA A 410 11.36 4.03 -7.54
N TYR A 411 11.32 5.20 -8.19
CA TYR A 411 10.12 5.66 -8.90
C TYR A 411 9.84 4.77 -10.11
N ILE A 412 8.55 4.54 -10.38
CA ILE A 412 8.07 3.75 -11.51
C ILE A 412 7.27 4.68 -12.43
N PRO A 413 7.95 5.30 -13.42
CA PRO A 413 7.32 6.22 -14.36
C PRO A 413 6.49 5.48 -15.40
N SER A 414 5.46 6.14 -15.94
CA SER A 414 4.79 5.74 -17.15
C SER A 414 5.60 6.15 -18.41
N LYS A 415 5.20 5.65 -19.54
CA LYS A 415 5.78 6.09 -20.83
C LYS A 415 5.61 7.61 -21.05
N ARG A 416 4.45 8.16 -20.66
CA ARG A 416 4.21 9.61 -20.68
C ARG A 416 5.24 10.35 -19.82
N VAL A 417 5.45 9.93 -18.58
CA VAL A 417 6.41 10.57 -17.66
C VAL A 417 7.84 10.45 -18.19
N LEU A 418 8.22 9.29 -18.71
CA LEU A 418 9.54 9.11 -19.33
C LEU A 418 9.76 10.03 -20.51
N ASP A 419 8.75 10.22 -21.39
CA ASP A 419 8.87 11.10 -22.54
C ASP A 419 8.91 12.58 -22.15
N GLU A 420 8.12 12.98 -21.18
CA GLU A 420 8.14 14.35 -20.63
C GLU A 420 9.47 14.72 -19.95
N ASP A 421 10.18 13.73 -19.41
CA ASP A 421 11.44 13.91 -18.70
C ASP A 421 12.69 13.73 -19.57
N LYS A 422 12.52 13.44 -20.87
CA LYS A 422 13.63 13.44 -21.86
C LYS A 422 14.12 14.87 -22.10
N PRO A 423 15.43 15.10 -22.22
CA PRO A 423 15.96 16.38 -22.71
C PRO A 423 15.62 16.62 -24.19
N PRO A 424 15.37 17.90 -24.62
CA PRO A 424 15.17 19.07 -23.80
C PRO A 424 13.83 19.02 -23.04
N ARG A 425 13.86 19.34 -21.73
CA ARG A 425 12.67 19.36 -20.90
C ARG A 425 11.90 20.66 -21.06
N ALA A 426 10.58 20.60 -20.89
CA ALA A 426 9.75 21.79 -20.80
C ALA A 426 10.19 22.66 -19.59
N PRO A 427 10.14 24.01 -19.69
CA PRO A 427 10.46 24.89 -18.59
C PRO A 427 9.71 24.54 -17.31
N GLY A 428 10.39 24.50 -16.18
CA GLY A 428 9.83 24.19 -14.88
C GLY A 428 9.67 22.69 -14.55
N ARG A 429 9.99 21.76 -15.45
CA ARG A 429 10.00 20.33 -15.17
C ARG A 429 11.34 19.87 -14.60
N SER A 430 11.28 19.19 -13.46
CA SER A 430 12.48 18.70 -12.79
C SER A 430 13.07 17.42 -13.43
N GLY A 431 12.25 16.62 -14.09
CA GLY A 431 12.61 15.29 -14.57
C GLY A 431 12.83 14.30 -13.42
N TYR A 432 12.18 14.51 -12.28
CA TYR A 432 12.45 13.74 -11.07
C TYR A 432 11.95 12.30 -11.19
N GLU A 433 10.67 12.10 -11.47
CA GLU A 433 10.04 10.78 -11.47
C GLU A 433 10.58 9.87 -12.59
N GLY A 434 10.88 10.42 -13.76
CA GLY A 434 11.35 9.65 -14.92
C GLY A 434 12.86 9.52 -15.01
N ASN A 435 13.63 10.24 -14.18
CA ASN A 435 15.08 10.34 -14.35
C ASN A 435 15.83 10.47 -13.02
N THR A 436 15.92 11.68 -12.44
CA THR A 436 16.87 11.97 -11.37
C THR A 436 16.57 11.25 -10.04
N SER A 437 15.39 10.71 -9.84
CA SER A 437 15.07 9.85 -8.69
C SER A 437 15.90 8.56 -8.64
N MET A 438 16.44 8.09 -9.77
CA MET A 438 17.21 6.85 -9.83
C MET A 438 18.46 6.88 -8.95
N TYR A 439 19.22 7.99 -8.96
CA TYR A 439 20.40 8.11 -8.09
C TYR A 439 20.00 8.31 -6.61
N VAL A 440 18.82 8.87 -6.32
CA VAL A 440 18.31 8.96 -4.95
C VAL A 440 18.10 7.56 -4.36
N TYR A 441 17.60 6.64 -5.17
CA TYR A 441 17.41 5.23 -4.81
C TYR A 441 18.66 4.37 -4.99
N GLY A 442 19.77 4.95 -5.43
CA GLY A 442 21.04 4.25 -5.60
C GLY A 442 21.10 3.30 -6.81
N GLN A 443 20.18 3.44 -7.77
CA GLN A 443 20.19 2.60 -8.97
C GLN A 443 21.36 2.95 -9.88
N PRO A 444 21.99 1.95 -10.55
CA PRO A 444 23.19 2.19 -11.37
C PRO A 444 22.83 2.65 -12.80
N ALA A 445 21.82 3.47 -12.93
CA ALA A 445 21.37 4.04 -14.20
C ALA A 445 20.64 5.37 -13.95
N HIS A 446 20.58 6.21 -14.99
CA HIS A 446 19.89 7.49 -14.90
C HIS A 446 18.36 7.38 -15.00
N ARG A 447 17.84 6.29 -15.59
CA ARG A 447 16.43 6.06 -15.83
C ARG A 447 16.14 4.59 -16.10
N TRP A 448 14.87 4.22 -16.10
CA TRP A 448 14.40 2.95 -16.65
C TRP A 448 14.46 2.96 -18.18
N ALA A 449 14.52 1.78 -18.80
CA ALA A 449 14.30 1.64 -20.24
C ALA A 449 12.86 2.04 -20.61
N ASP A 450 12.66 2.43 -21.86
CA ASP A 450 11.39 2.97 -22.37
C ASP A 450 10.23 1.96 -22.36
N ASP A 451 10.51 0.66 -22.17
CA ASP A 451 9.55 -0.44 -22.13
C ASP A 451 9.03 -0.76 -20.70
N VAL A 452 9.41 0.02 -19.68
CA VAL A 452 9.06 -0.25 -18.27
C VAL A 452 7.55 -0.40 -18.05
N GLU A 453 6.75 0.53 -18.58
CA GLU A 453 5.28 0.47 -18.42
C GLU A 453 4.68 -0.73 -19.15
N PHE A 454 5.14 -1.02 -20.36
CA PHE A 454 4.68 -2.16 -21.13
C PHE A 454 4.99 -3.49 -20.43
N THR A 455 6.20 -3.62 -19.90
CA THR A 455 6.64 -4.82 -19.17
C THR A 455 5.78 -5.06 -17.93
N ILE A 456 5.53 -4.01 -17.13
CA ILE A 456 4.67 -4.09 -15.94
C ILE A 456 3.23 -4.44 -16.31
N ALA A 457 2.67 -3.75 -17.32
CA ALA A 457 1.31 -4.00 -17.76
C ALA A 457 1.09 -5.44 -18.27
N THR A 458 2.04 -5.96 -19.02
CA THR A 458 2.02 -7.35 -19.50
C THR A 458 2.03 -8.35 -18.33
N SER A 459 2.86 -8.08 -17.30
CA SER A 459 2.89 -8.93 -16.11
C SER A 459 1.56 -8.86 -15.35
N VAL A 460 0.99 -7.68 -15.16
CA VAL A 460 -0.33 -7.51 -14.50
C VAL A 460 -1.41 -8.25 -15.27
N GLN A 461 -1.49 -8.10 -16.61
CA GLN A 461 -2.48 -8.79 -17.44
C GLN A 461 -2.38 -10.32 -17.31
N LYS A 462 -1.15 -10.86 -17.31
CA LYS A 462 -0.89 -12.29 -17.08
C LYS A 462 -1.45 -12.72 -15.73
N LEU A 463 -1.13 -12.01 -14.63
CA LEU A 463 -1.56 -12.38 -13.28
C LEU A 463 -3.08 -12.19 -13.08
N VAL A 464 -3.69 -11.16 -13.68
CA VAL A 464 -5.15 -11.00 -13.69
C VAL A 464 -5.81 -12.18 -14.39
N GLY A 465 -5.26 -12.64 -15.52
CA GLY A 465 -5.71 -13.84 -16.21
C GLY A 465 -5.66 -15.08 -15.30
N GLN A 466 -4.60 -15.24 -14.49
CA GLN A 466 -4.46 -16.37 -13.56
C GLN A 466 -5.51 -16.36 -12.44
N VAL A 467 -5.74 -15.19 -11.78
CA VAL A 467 -6.71 -15.11 -10.69
C VAL A 467 -8.16 -15.16 -11.17
N ARG A 468 -8.43 -14.82 -12.44
CA ARG A 468 -9.77 -14.91 -13.07
C ARG A 468 -10.06 -16.26 -13.71
N ALA A 469 -9.03 -17.07 -13.97
CA ALA A 469 -9.23 -18.39 -14.57
C ALA A 469 -10.19 -19.26 -13.72
N PRO A 470 -11.07 -20.09 -14.31
CA PRO A 470 -11.83 -21.07 -13.54
C PRO A 470 -10.88 -21.95 -12.71
N ALA A 471 -11.32 -22.40 -11.53
CA ALA A 471 -10.55 -23.41 -10.81
C ALA A 471 -10.39 -24.65 -11.73
N ALA A 472 -9.16 -25.15 -11.86
CA ALA A 472 -8.95 -26.42 -12.53
C ALA A 472 -9.87 -27.47 -11.83
N ARG A 473 -10.71 -28.13 -12.63
CA ARG A 473 -11.63 -29.14 -12.13
C ARG A 473 -10.86 -30.38 -11.70
#